data_858e8ce0ea4371bb3c868ff3e13ab808
#
_entry.id   858e8ce0ea4371bb3c868ff3e13ab808
#
_cell.length_a   1.000
_cell.length_b   1.000
_cell.length_c   1.000
_cell.angle_alpha   90.00
_cell.angle_beta   90.00
_cell.angle_gamma   90.00
#
_symmetry.space_group_name_H-M   'P 1'
#
loop_
_entity.id
_entity.type
_entity.pdbx_description
1 polymer ?
#
loop_
_entity_poly.entity_id
_entity_poly.type
_entity_poly.pdbx_seq_one_letter_code
_entity_poly.pdbx_strand_id
1 'polypeptide(L)'
;MLRKFAAVALSVALLSPAWLSGTGLTLPVALVPLLWIESVQPATRRGWWGMLGWAALVFVLWNAATVWWIGYATPVGPVAATLVSASLNLFAFMLFHTVSKRAPRALASTVLVAAWITTEYWYTAGDFSWPWLVLGNGFSHDVWAVQWYEYTGVFGGSLWVLVCNLLLFEAWRSRSLRRRAVAAAAIVLPLAASLALWVREGRRAGLPGPMCTVSALQPNVDCYDKFSDDNAWQERNIADLLTGVPADAQFVLLPETSLPGFYREPVPEGAFIDELRDTLRSRCPGALLVAGANTLRIYPDASASETARPLRGGLYCDIFNAALGIDTTARVQIHRKCRLVIGVENTPTWIFRALRFLVVDLGGVLGQIGRGEGAVTFTHAGVAMAPAICYEGLYGDFMGSFVRGGAELLAIVSNDGWWRDTPGYRHLFSISRLRAVEHRRAVVRSANTGRSGFISPRGDVGATLGWQERGVITARVPLSSRMTFYTRHGDYVGRAARFVLLLSLLYFVAYRVRRRNHLVP
;
A
#
# COMPACT_ATOMS: atom_id res chain seq x y z
N MET A 1 2.32 -23.66 30.39
CA MET A 1 2.60 -23.89 28.95
C MET A 1 1.32 -23.76 28.14
N LEU A 2 0.30 -24.56 28.30
CA LEU A 2 -0.94 -24.56 27.52
C LEU A 2 -1.60 -23.17 27.40
N ARG A 3 -1.74 -22.42 28.51
CA ARG A 3 -2.29 -21.05 28.51
C ARG A 3 -1.51 -20.06 27.62
N LYS A 4 -0.18 -20.24 27.52
CA LYS A 4 0.62 -19.36 26.62
C LYS A 4 0.42 -19.73 25.17
N PHE A 5 0.30 -21.01 24.80
CA PHE A 5 -0.07 -21.42 23.45
C PHE A 5 -1.48 -20.93 23.08
N ALA A 6 -2.46 -21.03 23.97
CA ALA A 6 -3.79 -20.46 23.75
C ALA A 6 -3.74 -18.93 23.50
N ALA A 7 -2.91 -18.20 24.26
CA ALA A 7 -2.73 -16.76 24.06
C ALA A 7 -2.05 -16.44 22.72
N VAL A 8 -1.07 -17.25 22.27
CA VAL A 8 -0.48 -17.12 20.93
C VAL A 8 -1.55 -17.31 19.86
N ALA A 9 -2.29 -18.43 19.93
CA ALA A 9 -3.36 -18.73 18.97
C ALA A 9 -4.42 -17.61 18.92
N LEU A 10 -4.80 -17.08 20.09
CA LEU A 10 -5.75 -15.97 20.16
C LEU A 10 -5.20 -14.68 19.55
N SER A 11 -3.93 -14.31 19.81
CA SER A 11 -3.33 -13.14 19.17
C SER A 11 -3.28 -13.29 17.65
N VAL A 12 -2.88 -14.46 17.14
CA VAL A 12 -2.85 -14.72 15.68
C VAL A 12 -4.27 -14.67 15.08
N ALA A 13 -5.24 -15.29 15.75
CA ALA A 13 -6.64 -15.29 15.31
C ALA A 13 -7.26 -13.87 15.28
N LEU A 14 -6.84 -12.98 16.19
CA LEU A 14 -7.32 -11.59 16.22
C LEU A 14 -6.56 -10.66 15.27
N LEU A 15 -5.28 -10.94 14.96
CA LEU A 15 -4.49 -10.17 14.00
C LEU A 15 -4.84 -10.48 12.56
N SER A 16 -5.09 -11.74 12.21
CA SER A 16 -5.16 -12.20 10.82
C SER A 16 -6.39 -11.72 10.01
N PRO A 17 -7.61 -11.58 10.58
CA PRO A 17 -8.82 -11.28 9.80
C PRO A 17 -8.71 -10.02 8.94
N ALA A 18 -8.01 -9.00 9.42
CA ALA A 18 -7.83 -7.74 8.71
C ALA A 18 -7.25 -7.90 7.30
N TRP A 19 -6.42 -8.92 7.07
CA TRP A 19 -5.74 -9.18 5.77
C TRP A 19 -6.28 -10.39 5.01
N LEU A 20 -7.29 -11.08 5.58
CA LEU A 20 -7.93 -12.25 4.97
C LEU A 20 -9.35 -11.96 4.44
N SER A 21 -9.63 -10.72 4.07
CA SER A 21 -10.95 -10.23 3.62
C SER A 21 -12.00 -10.14 4.74
N GLY A 22 -11.53 -10.02 5.98
CA GLY A 22 -12.36 -9.86 7.19
C GLY A 22 -12.43 -8.41 7.67
N THR A 23 -12.23 -8.20 8.95
CA THR A 23 -12.36 -6.90 9.62
C THR A 23 -11.12 -6.50 10.39
N GLY A 24 -10.78 -5.21 10.39
CA GLY A 24 -9.75 -4.59 11.24
C GLY A 24 -10.22 -4.31 12.67
N LEU A 25 -11.50 -4.46 12.96
CA LEU A 25 -12.07 -4.14 14.29
C LEU A 25 -11.56 -5.06 15.41
N THR A 26 -10.90 -6.17 15.08
CA THR A 26 -10.23 -7.05 16.06
C THR A 26 -8.86 -6.55 16.47
N LEU A 27 -8.21 -5.69 15.68
CA LEU A 27 -6.85 -5.21 15.92
C LEU A 27 -6.68 -4.46 17.26
N PRO A 28 -7.63 -3.63 17.72
CA PRO A 28 -7.52 -2.93 19.01
C PRO A 28 -7.37 -3.83 20.24
N VAL A 29 -7.63 -5.13 20.12
CA VAL A 29 -7.50 -6.12 21.23
C VAL A 29 -6.49 -7.23 20.91
N ALA A 30 -5.94 -7.28 19.70
CA ALA A 30 -5.21 -8.42 19.16
C ALA A 30 -3.87 -8.71 19.86
N LEU A 31 -3.23 -7.68 20.40
CA LEU A 31 -1.95 -7.81 21.13
C LEU A 31 -2.13 -8.02 22.64
N VAL A 32 -3.35 -7.92 23.18
CA VAL A 32 -3.63 -8.12 24.62
C VAL A 32 -3.14 -9.49 25.12
N PRO A 33 -3.38 -10.62 24.41
CA PRO A 33 -2.87 -11.92 24.85
C PRO A 33 -1.33 -11.99 24.84
N LEU A 34 -0.67 -11.34 23.87
CA LEU A 34 0.80 -11.28 23.83
C LEU A 34 1.37 -10.40 24.95
N LEU A 35 0.72 -9.27 25.28
CA LEU A 35 1.05 -8.42 26.42
C LEU A 35 0.88 -9.16 27.75
N TRP A 36 -0.11 -10.07 27.85
CA TRP A 36 -0.25 -10.95 28.99
C TRP A 36 0.94 -11.92 29.10
N ILE A 37 1.35 -12.57 28.00
CA ILE A 37 2.54 -13.44 28.00
C ILE A 37 3.76 -12.64 28.50
N GLU A 38 3.96 -11.42 28.01
CA GLU A 38 5.04 -10.53 28.41
C GLU A 38 5.03 -10.25 29.92
N SER A 39 3.87 -9.95 30.48
CA SER A 39 3.72 -9.57 31.88
C SER A 39 4.11 -10.69 32.86
N VAL A 40 3.93 -11.95 32.46
CA VAL A 40 4.28 -13.13 33.28
C VAL A 40 5.68 -13.67 33.02
N GLN A 41 6.46 -13.04 32.13
CA GLN A 41 7.87 -13.41 31.93
C GLN A 41 8.76 -12.83 33.04
N PRO A 42 9.68 -13.61 33.61
CA PRO A 42 10.61 -13.13 34.63
C PRO A 42 11.63 -12.15 34.01
N ALA A 43 12.13 -11.21 34.83
CA ALA A 43 13.16 -10.23 34.44
C ALA A 43 14.57 -10.85 34.42
N THR A 44 14.70 -12.04 33.84
CA THR A 44 15.95 -12.79 33.73
C THR A 44 16.35 -13.02 32.28
N ARG A 45 17.62 -13.41 32.04
CA ARG A 45 18.10 -13.76 30.69
C ARG A 45 17.25 -14.91 30.08
N ARG A 46 16.87 -15.90 30.87
CA ARG A 46 15.99 -16.99 30.42
C ARG A 46 14.60 -16.49 30.07
N GLY A 47 14.05 -15.55 30.86
CA GLY A 47 12.77 -14.93 30.57
C GLY A 47 12.80 -14.10 29.26
N TRP A 48 13.91 -13.42 28.98
CA TRP A 48 14.10 -12.68 27.73
C TRP A 48 14.09 -13.59 26.51
N TRP A 49 14.84 -14.68 26.52
CA TRP A 49 14.83 -15.68 25.45
C TRP A 49 13.47 -16.38 25.30
N GLY A 50 12.81 -16.65 26.44
CA GLY A 50 11.44 -17.17 26.42
C GLY A 50 10.45 -16.20 25.78
N MET A 51 10.57 -14.89 26.05
CA MET A 51 9.71 -13.88 25.40
C MET A 51 9.99 -13.76 23.91
N LEU A 52 11.26 -13.80 23.52
CA LEU A 52 11.66 -13.82 22.12
C LEU A 52 10.97 -14.96 21.36
N GLY A 53 11.00 -16.17 21.92
CA GLY A 53 10.34 -17.33 21.30
C GLY A 53 8.82 -17.18 21.18
N TRP A 54 8.13 -16.67 22.22
CA TRP A 54 6.68 -16.46 22.17
C TRP A 54 6.28 -15.35 21.19
N ALA A 55 6.99 -14.23 21.19
CA ALA A 55 6.72 -13.14 20.26
C ALA A 55 7.03 -13.54 18.82
N ALA A 56 8.15 -14.24 18.58
CA ALA A 56 8.49 -14.79 17.28
C ALA A 56 7.40 -15.72 16.76
N LEU A 57 6.88 -16.61 17.61
CA LEU A 57 5.80 -17.53 17.23
C LEU A 57 4.53 -16.78 16.81
N VAL A 58 4.12 -15.72 17.55
CA VAL A 58 2.96 -14.89 17.16
C VAL A 58 3.20 -14.22 15.82
N PHE A 59 4.33 -13.54 15.65
CA PHE A 59 4.55 -12.73 14.46
C PHE A 59 4.84 -13.57 13.21
N VAL A 60 5.54 -14.70 13.34
CA VAL A 60 5.75 -15.62 12.22
C VAL A 60 4.43 -16.26 11.79
N LEU A 61 3.62 -16.77 12.74
CA LEU A 61 2.34 -17.39 12.40
C LEU A 61 1.35 -16.38 11.80
N TRP A 62 1.28 -15.14 12.33
CA TRP A 62 0.45 -14.09 11.78
C TRP A 62 0.87 -13.74 10.35
N ASN A 63 2.16 -13.49 10.12
CA ASN A 63 2.67 -13.19 8.78
C ASN A 63 2.41 -14.35 7.81
N ALA A 64 2.77 -15.58 8.19
CA ALA A 64 2.55 -16.76 7.35
C ALA A 64 1.06 -16.94 6.98
N ALA A 65 0.15 -16.72 7.93
CA ALA A 65 -1.29 -16.80 7.68
C ALA A 65 -1.82 -15.73 6.72
N THR A 66 -1.16 -14.58 6.62
CA THR A 66 -1.67 -13.42 5.88
C THR A 66 -0.98 -13.16 4.54
N VAL A 67 0.25 -13.68 4.32
CA VAL A 67 1.03 -13.41 3.09
C VAL A 67 1.37 -14.65 2.27
N TRP A 68 0.83 -15.82 2.60
CA TRP A 68 1.09 -17.10 1.91
C TRP A 68 0.83 -17.04 0.40
N TRP A 69 -0.11 -16.23 -0.02
CA TRP A 69 -0.52 -16.08 -1.42
C TRP A 69 0.57 -15.50 -2.32
N ILE A 70 1.59 -14.84 -1.77
CA ILE A 70 2.77 -14.39 -2.53
C ILE A 70 3.46 -15.56 -3.22
N GLY A 71 3.32 -16.78 -2.69
CA GLY A 71 3.88 -17.99 -3.25
C GLY A 71 3.43 -18.32 -4.67
N TYR A 72 2.31 -17.79 -5.11
CA TYR A 72 1.87 -17.91 -6.50
C TYR A 72 2.71 -17.06 -7.46
N ALA A 73 3.17 -15.89 -7.02
CA ALA A 73 4.05 -15.05 -7.83
C ALA A 73 5.53 -15.49 -7.71
N THR A 74 6.00 -15.78 -6.48
CA THR A 74 7.37 -16.22 -6.22
C THR A 74 7.39 -17.26 -5.10
N PRO A 75 7.89 -18.48 -5.33
CA PRO A 75 7.86 -19.56 -4.32
C PRO A 75 8.55 -19.20 -3.00
N VAL A 76 9.63 -18.41 -3.05
CA VAL A 76 10.39 -17.95 -1.87
C VAL A 76 9.78 -16.71 -1.22
N GLY A 77 8.91 -16.00 -1.94
CA GLY A 77 8.31 -14.73 -1.52
C GLY A 77 7.64 -14.77 -0.15
N PRO A 78 6.77 -15.73 0.17
CA PRO A 78 6.12 -15.81 1.47
C PRO A 78 7.11 -15.96 2.63
N VAL A 79 8.17 -16.74 2.44
CA VAL A 79 9.21 -16.96 3.46
C VAL A 79 9.98 -15.66 3.70
N ALA A 80 10.42 -15.00 2.64
CA ALA A 80 11.16 -13.74 2.73
C ALA A 80 10.31 -12.63 3.36
N ALA A 81 9.07 -12.45 2.90
CA ALA A 81 8.13 -11.47 3.44
C ALA A 81 7.84 -11.73 4.93
N THR A 82 7.59 -13.01 5.31
CA THR A 82 7.36 -13.42 6.70
C THR A 82 8.57 -13.11 7.56
N LEU A 83 9.77 -13.50 7.16
CA LEU A 83 10.99 -13.30 7.97
C LEU A 83 11.29 -11.82 8.17
N VAL A 84 11.21 -11.01 7.13
CA VAL A 84 11.50 -9.57 7.23
C VAL A 84 10.45 -8.86 8.08
N SER A 85 9.16 -9.03 7.78
CA SER A 85 8.08 -8.35 8.52
C SER A 85 8.01 -8.80 9.97
N ALA A 86 8.07 -10.13 10.24
CA ALA A 86 8.06 -10.65 11.60
C ALA A 86 9.27 -10.19 12.42
N SER A 87 10.45 -10.05 11.79
CA SER A 87 11.66 -9.55 12.46
C SER A 87 11.50 -8.10 12.91
N LEU A 88 10.86 -7.24 12.11
CA LEU A 88 10.61 -5.84 12.46
C LEU A 88 9.61 -5.72 13.64
N ASN A 89 8.51 -6.48 13.57
CA ASN A 89 7.55 -6.55 14.66
C ASN A 89 8.19 -7.09 15.95
N LEU A 90 9.01 -8.15 15.81
CA LEU A 90 9.75 -8.76 16.90
C LEU A 90 10.75 -7.77 17.51
N PHE A 91 11.49 -7.03 16.70
CA PHE A 91 12.40 -5.99 17.17
C PHE A 91 11.69 -4.95 18.05
N ALA A 92 10.58 -4.37 17.54
CA ALA A 92 9.80 -3.37 18.28
C ALA A 92 9.28 -3.95 19.62
N PHE A 93 8.75 -5.17 19.60
CA PHE A 93 8.21 -5.81 20.79
C PHE A 93 9.29 -6.22 21.80
N MET A 94 10.45 -6.70 21.35
CA MET A 94 11.56 -7.06 22.26
C MET A 94 12.25 -5.83 22.85
N LEU A 95 12.26 -4.72 22.14
CA LEU A 95 12.68 -3.43 22.70
C LEU A 95 11.76 -3.01 23.85
N PHE A 96 10.45 -3.08 23.63
CA PHE A 96 9.45 -2.88 24.69
C PHE A 96 9.68 -3.82 25.88
N HIS A 97 9.81 -5.12 25.66
CA HIS A 97 10.06 -6.10 26.72
C HIS A 97 11.32 -5.76 27.52
N THR A 98 12.39 -5.37 26.82
CA THR A 98 13.66 -5.00 27.48
C THR A 98 13.51 -3.78 28.36
N VAL A 99 12.75 -2.78 27.94
CA VAL A 99 12.50 -1.56 28.72
C VAL A 99 11.51 -1.84 29.84
N SER A 100 10.45 -2.60 29.62
CA SER A 100 9.40 -2.90 30.61
C SER A 100 9.92 -3.61 31.86
N LYS A 101 11.00 -4.40 31.73
CA LYS A 101 11.64 -5.10 32.86
C LYS A 101 12.64 -4.22 33.63
N ARG A 102 12.94 -3.00 33.16
CA ARG A 102 14.04 -2.19 33.70
C ARG A 102 13.70 -0.72 33.96
N ALA A 103 12.50 -0.27 33.53
CA ALA A 103 12.08 1.11 33.60
C ALA A 103 10.58 1.24 33.91
N PRO A 104 10.09 2.46 34.21
CA PRO A 104 8.66 2.70 34.43
C PRO A 104 7.81 2.26 33.25
N ARG A 105 6.62 1.76 33.54
CA ARG A 105 5.71 1.18 32.55
C ARG A 105 5.27 2.19 31.48
N ALA A 106 5.09 3.45 31.87
CA ALA A 106 4.76 4.51 30.91
C ALA A 106 5.84 4.64 29.83
N LEU A 107 7.12 4.65 30.21
CA LEU A 107 8.23 4.70 29.26
C LEU A 107 8.24 3.47 28.34
N ALA A 108 8.04 2.27 28.92
CA ALA A 108 7.98 1.05 28.12
C ALA A 108 6.84 1.08 27.09
N SER A 109 5.65 1.53 27.49
CA SER A 109 4.50 1.69 26.59
C SER A 109 4.79 2.70 25.48
N THR A 110 5.41 3.83 25.79
CA THR A 110 5.84 4.83 24.78
C THR A 110 6.85 4.22 23.80
N VAL A 111 7.81 3.42 24.31
CA VAL A 111 8.79 2.73 23.45
C VAL A 111 8.12 1.71 22.54
N LEU A 112 7.12 0.94 23.01
CA LEU A 112 6.38 0.01 22.14
C LEU A 112 5.73 0.74 20.97
N VAL A 113 4.94 1.78 21.28
CA VAL A 113 4.22 2.56 20.27
C VAL A 113 5.17 3.22 19.30
N ALA A 114 6.19 3.91 19.82
CA ALA A 114 7.14 4.64 18.99
C ALA A 114 8.01 3.71 18.14
N ALA A 115 8.50 2.60 18.69
CA ALA A 115 9.30 1.62 17.97
C ALA A 115 8.49 0.94 16.86
N TRP A 116 7.26 0.51 17.16
CA TRP A 116 6.41 -0.14 16.18
C TRP A 116 6.10 0.77 14.98
N ILE A 117 5.64 1.99 15.24
CA ILE A 117 5.33 2.95 14.16
C ILE A 117 6.61 3.34 13.41
N THR A 118 7.75 3.44 14.09
CA THR A 118 9.04 3.73 13.45
C THR A 118 9.46 2.61 12.50
N THR A 119 9.29 1.34 12.88
CA THR A 119 9.58 0.19 12.00
C THR A 119 8.64 0.13 10.82
N GLU A 120 7.33 0.36 11.01
CA GLU A 120 6.36 0.46 9.92
C GLU A 120 6.72 1.61 8.96
N TYR A 121 7.02 2.80 9.48
CA TYR A 121 7.40 3.95 8.67
C TYR A 121 8.71 3.72 7.89
N TRP A 122 9.73 3.16 8.53
CA TRP A 122 10.98 2.82 7.85
C TRP A 122 10.74 1.80 6.73
N TYR A 123 9.87 0.83 6.97
CA TYR A 123 9.51 -0.21 6.01
C TYR A 123 8.66 0.29 4.84
N THR A 124 8.12 1.50 4.92
CA THR A 124 7.45 2.17 3.79
C THR A 124 8.38 3.08 2.99
N ALA A 125 9.51 3.49 3.53
CA ALA A 125 10.37 4.53 2.96
C ALA A 125 11.62 3.99 2.25
N GLY A 126 12.06 2.76 2.56
CA GLY A 126 13.30 2.17 2.06
C GLY A 126 13.16 1.41 0.75
N ASP A 127 14.30 0.95 0.21
CA ASP A 127 14.34 0.12 -1.02
C ASP A 127 13.72 -1.26 -0.81
N PHE A 128 13.63 -1.74 0.44
CA PHE A 128 12.92 -2.96 0.84
C PHE A 128 11.51 -2.68 1.33
N SER A 129 10.81 -1.80 0.67
CA SER A 129 9.51 -1.32 1.11
C SER A 129 8.41 -2.36 0.88
N TRP A 130 7.77 -2.80 1.98
CA TRP A 130 6.65 -3.75 1.99
C TRP A 130 5.57 -3.29 2.98
N PRO A 131 4.74 -2.27 2.66
CA PRO A 131 3.78 -1.67 3.59
C PRO A 131 2.53 -2.51 3.84
N TRP A 132 2.49 -3.77 3.40
CA TRP A 132 1.28 -4.60 3.39
C TRP A 132 0.67 -4.77 4.78
N LEU A 133 1.49 -5.13 5.78
CA LEU A 133 1.06 -5.44 7.12
C LEU A 133 1.16 -4.26 8.11
N VAL A 134 1.20 -3.02 7.64
CA VAL A 134 1.03 -1.82 8.49
C VAL A 134 -0.32 -1.93 9.19
N LEU A 135 -0.35 -1.87 10.54
CA LEU A 135 -1.57 -2.11 11.32
C LEU A 135 -2.75 -1.23 10.88
N GLY A 136 -2.47 0.03 10.51
CA GLY A 136 -3.49 0.92 9.99
C GLY A 136 -4.10 0.50 8.65
N ASN A 137 -3.38 -0.26 7.81
CA ASN A 137 -3.94 -0.80 6.57
C ASN A 137 -4.99 -1.89 6.82
N GLY A 138 -4.97 -2.50 8.01
CA GLY A 138 -5.96 -3.50 8.40
C GLY A 138 -7.41 -3.00 8.43
N PHE A 139 -7.64 -1.68 8.46
CA PHE A 139 -8.98 -1.08 8.39
C PHE A 139 -9.48 -0.83 6.96
N SER A 140 -8.83 -1.35 5.94
CA SER A 140 -9.19 -1.15 4.54
C SER A 140 -10.61 -1.65 4.18
N HIS A 141 -11.12 -2.63 4.90
CA HIS A 141 -12.51 -3.09 4.78
C HIS A 141 -13.48 -2.25 5.61
N ASP A 142 -13.03 -1.67 6.71
CA ASP A 142 -13.82 -0.91 7.68
C ASP A 142 -13.55 0.60 7.59
N VAL A 143 -13.51 1.15 6.38
CA VAL A 143 -13.17 2.57 6.16
C VAL A 143 -14.10 3.53 6.90
N TRP A 144 -15.33 3.11 7.23
CA TRP A 144 -16.25 3.86 8.07
C TRP A 144 -15.72 4.11 9.49
N ALA A 145 -14.87 3.22 10.00
CA ALA A 145 -14.27 3.31 11.33
C ALA A 145 -13.04 4.24 11.40
N VAL A 146 -12.50 4.64 10.24
CA VAL A 146 -11.20 5.35 10.14
C VAL A 146 -11.27 6.60 9.25
N GLN A 147 -12.41 7.25 9.14
CA GLN A 147 -12.56 8.48 8.33
C GLN A 147 -11.62 9.61 8.74
N TRP A 148 -11.13 9.61 9.97
CA TRP A 148 -10.12 10.54 10.47
C TRP A 148 -8.70 10.30 9.90
N TYR A 149 -8.51 9.30 9.01
CA TYR A 149 -7.28 9.18 8.23
C TYR A 149 -7.04 10.39 7.32
N GLU A 150 -8.06 11.19 7.00
CA GLU A 150 -7.87 12.49 6.33
C GLU A 150 -6.94 13.44 7.12
N TYR A 151 -6.72 13.16 8.41
CA TYR A 151 -5.79 13.90 9.27
C TYR A 151 -4.47 13.16 9.47
N THR A 152 -4.49 11.87 9.72
CA THR A 152 -3.34 11.12 10.27
C THR A 152 -2.73 10.11 9.31
N GLY A 153 -3.42 9.74 8.23
CA GLY A 153 -3.08 8.57 7.42
C GLY A 153 -3.12 7.27 8.22
N VAL A 154 -2.62 6.21 7.63
CA VAL A 154 -2.64 4.85 8.21
C VAL A 154 -1.81 4.72 9.49
N PHE A 155 -0.75 5.52 9.66
CA PHE A 155 0.07 5.47 10.89
C PHE A 155 -0.70 5.95 12.12
N GLY A 156 -1.72 6.80 11.94
CA GLY A 156 -2.68 7.10 13.01
C GLY A 156 -3.49 5.88 13.41
N GLY A 157 -3.84 5.01 12.45
CA GLY A 157 -4.48 3.72 12.72
C GLY A 157 -3.59 2.79 13.52
N SER A 158 -2.31 2.66 13.16
CA SER A 158 -1.33 1.90 13.92
C SER A 158 -1.20 2.44 15.36
N LEU A 159 -1.12 3.76 15.51
CA LEU A 159 -1.10 4.42 16.82
C LEU A 159 -2.35 4.05 17.65
N TRP A 160 -3.52 4.16 17.05
CA TRP A 160 -4.80 3.84 17.69
C TRP A 160 -4.85 2.38 18.17
N VAL A 161 -4.49 1.43 17.31
CA VAL A 161 -4.43 -0.01 17.64
C VAL A 161 -3.51 -0.26 18.83
N LEU A 162 -2.29 0.25 18.81
CA LEU A 162 -1.30 0.03 19.86
C LEU A 162 -1.73 0.63 21.19
N VAL A 163 -2.28 1.85 21.18
CA VAL A 163 -2.79 2.52 22.38
C VAL A 163 -3.98 1.74 22.96
N CYS A 164 -4.93 1.31 22.14
CA CYS A 164 -6.07 0.51 22.60
C CYS A 164 -5.62 -0.79 23.27
N ASN A 165 -4.69 -1.55 22.65
CA ASN A 165 -4.17 -2.79 23.22
C ASN A 165 -3.52 -2.57 24.60
N LEU A 166 -2.71 -1.50 24.73
CA LEU A 166 -2.07 -1.16 26.01
C LEU A 166 -3.08 -0.77 27.09
N LEU A 167 -4.04 0.10 26.74
CA LEU A 167 -5.06 0.56 27.68
C LEU A 167 -6.00 -0.56 28.11
N LEU A 168 -6.43 -1.42 27.19
CA LEU A 168 -7.25 -2.59 27.50
C LEU A 168 -6.52 -3.58 28.39
N PHE A 169 -5.25 -3.84 28.11
CA PHE A 169 -4.43 -4.70 28.96
C PHE A 169 -4.27 -4.13 30.37
N GLU A 170 -4.03 -2.82 30.52
CA GLU A 170 -3.95 -2.15 31.82
C GLU A 170 -5.30 -2.16 32.57
N ALA A 171 -6.41 -1.91 31.87
CA ALA A 171 -7.76 -1.95 32.43
C ALA A 171 -8.11 -3.35 32.93
N TRP A 172 -7.78 -4.38 32.16
CA TRP A 172 -7.99 -5.77 32.55
C TRP A 172 -7.18 -6.14 33.78
N ARG A 173 -5.89 -5.76 33.85
CA ARG A 173 -4.99 -6.09 34.95
C ARG A 173 -5.34 -5.39 36.26
N SER A 174 -5.71 -4.12 36.19
CA SER A 174 -5.93 -3.29 37.39
C SER A 174 -7.34 -3.38 37.98
N ARG A 175 -8.31 -3.87 37.20
CA ARG A 175 -9.75 -3.89 37.53
C ARG A 175 -10.35 -2.51 37.91
N SER A 176 -9.63 -1.41 37.68
CA SER A 176 -10.04 -0.03 37.97
C SER A 176 -11.10 0.45 37.00
N LEU A 177 -12.22 0.97 37.49
CA LEU A 177 -13.28 1.58 36.69
C LEU A 177 -12.74 2.74 35.85
N ARG A 178 -11.89 3.60 36.41
CA ARG A 178 -11.28 4.72 35.71
C ARG A 178 -10.47 4.23 34.50
N ARG A 179 -9.65 3.17 34.65
CA ARG A 179 -8.86 2.61 33.53
C ARG A 179 -9.74 1.95 32.48
N ARG A 180 -10.83 1.29 32.90
CA ARG A 180 -11.82 0.73 31.97
C ARG A 180 -12.52 1.83 31.18
N ALA A 181 -12.90 2.93 31.83
CA ALA A 181 -13.50 4.09 31.16
C ALA A 181 -12.53 4.73 30.15
N VAL A 182 -11.25 4.88 30.51
CA VAL A 182 -10.22 5.40 29.59
C VAL A 182 -10.03 4.48 28.38
N ALA A 183 -9.96 3.16 28.58
CA ALA A 183 -9.83 2.19 27.50
C ALA A 183 -11.08 2.20 26.59
N ALA A 184 -12.27 2.27 27.16
CA ALA A 184 -13.52 2.40 26.40
C ALA A 184 -13.54 3.71 25.60
N ALA A 185 -13.16 4.84 26.21
CA ALA A 185 -13.07 6.12 25.53
C ALA A 185 -12.09 6.12 24.37
N ALA A 186 -10.94 5.46 24.52
CA ALA A 186 -9.94 5.33 23.46
C ALA A 186 -10.46 4.55 22.24
N ILE A 187 -11.45 3.69 22.39
CA ILE A 187 -12.13 2.99 21.30
C ILE A 187 -13.30 3.82 20.77
N VAL A 188 -14.19 4.27 21.67
CA VAL A 188 -15.48 4.87 21.29
C VAL A 188 -15.30 6.25 20.66
N LEU A 189 -14.39 7.10 21.19
CA LEU A 189 -14.25 8.47 20.69
C LEU A 189 -13.72 8.51 19.23
N PRO A 190 -12.69 7.77 18.84
CA PRO A 190 -12.27 7.74 17.42
C PRO A 190 -13.33 7.14 16.50
N LEU A 191 -14.09 6.13 16.94
CA LEU A 191 -15.20 5.57 16.16
C LEU A 191 -16.33 6.59 15.99
N ALA A 192 -16.72 7.30 17.05
CA ALA A 192 -17.74 8.34 16.99
C ALA A 192 -17.30 9.51 16.08
N ALA A 193 -16.04 9.94 16.19
CA ALA A 193 -15.46 10.95 15.30
C ALA A 193 -15.46 10.47 13.83
N SER A 194 -15.10 9.23 13.60
CA SER A 194 -15.12 8.63 12.27
C SER A 194 -16.53 8.61 11.68
N LEU A 195 -17.52 8.19 12.45
CA LEU A 195 -18.91 8.16 12.01
C LEU A 195 -19.43 9.56 11.68
N ALA A 196 -19.10 10.56 12.51
CA ALA A 196 -19.47 11.95 12.25
C ALA A 196 -18.85 12.46 10.93
N LEU A 197 -17.58 12.14 10.69
CA LEU A 197 -16.90 12.48 9.44
C LEU A 197 -17.51 11.73 8.25
N TRP A 198 -17.87 10.46 8.40
CA TRP A 198 -18.51 9.66 7.36
C TRP A 198 -19.87 10.23 6.95
N VAL A 199 -20.69 10.63 7.93
CA VAL A 199 -21.97 11.31 7.68
C VAL A 199 -21.75 12.68 7.00
N ARG A 200 -20.77 13.46 7.47
CA ARG A 200 -20.41 14.75 6.86
C ARG A 200 -20.04 14.61 5.39
N GLU A 201 -19.18 13.66 5.06
CA GLU A 201 -18.75 13.44 3.68
C GLU A 201 -19.88 12.86 2.82
N GLY A 202 -20.79 12.06 3.40
CA GLY A 202 -22.00 11.61 2.71
C GLY A 202 -22.93 12.75 2.30
N ARG A 203 -23.12 13.73 3.19
CA ARG A 203 -23.89 14.96 2.88
C ARG A 203 -23.21 15.79 1.80
N ARG A 204 -21.90 15.90 1.81
CA ARG A 204 -21.13 16.61 0.78
C ARG A 204 -21.24 15.95 -0.60
N ALA A 205 -21.25 14.63 -0.67
CA ALA A 205 -21.42 13.90 -1.91
C ALA A 205 -22.76 14.16 -2.61
N GLY A 206 -23.80 14.58 -1.86
CA GLY A 206 -25.09 15.01 -2.40
C GLY A 206 -25.14 16.44 -2.91
N LEU A 207 -24.08 17.26 -2.72
CA LEU A 207 -24.04 18.63 -3.21
C LEU A 207 -23.59 18.69 -4.66
N PRO A 208 -24.09 19.65 -5.45
CA PRO A 208 -23.60 19.89 -6.81
C PRO A 208 -22.10 20.19 -6.81
N GLY A 209 -21.38 19.60 -7.74
CA GLY A 209 -19.93 19.79 -7.89
C GLY A 209 -19.42 19.30 -9.24
N PRO A 210 -18.16 19.60 -9.59
CA PRO A 210 -17.58 19.14 -10.82
C PRO A 210 -17.50 17.59 -10.83
N MET A 211 -17.91 17.00 -11.94
CA MET A 211 -17.95 15.56 -12.16
C MET A 211 -17.19 15.23 -13.44
N CYS A 212 -16.63 14.04 -13.50
CA CYS A 212 -15.90 13.51 -14.63
C CYS A 212 -16.44 12.13 -15.01
N THR A 213 -16.69 11.88 -16.30
CA THR A 213 -17.05 10.55 -16.81
C THR A 213 -15.77 9.75 -17.04
N VAL A 214 -15.62 8.63 -16.35
CA VAL A 214 -14.44 7.76 -16.45
C VAL A 214 -14.86 6.34 -16.76
N SER A 215 -14.17 5.70 -17.72
CA SER A 215 -14.32 4.28 -18.04
C SER A 215 -13.11 3.50 -17.55
N ALA A 216 -13.33 2.38 -16.88
CA ALA A 216 -12.28 1.42 -16.52
C ALA A 216 -12.49 0.12 -17.30
N LEU A 217 -11.43 -0.28 -18.01
CA LEU A 217 -11.41 -1.46 -18.86
C LEU A 217 -10.68 -2.59 -18.15
N GLN A 218 -11.20 -3.81 -18.23
CA GLN A 218 -10.61 -5.04 -17.72
C GLN A 218 -10.44 -6.04 -18.86
N PRO A 219 -9.25 -6.15 -19.46
CA PRO A 219 -9.00 -7.03 -20.61
C PRO A 219 -9.02 -8.51 -20.28
N ASN A 220 -8.76 -8.87 -19.04
CA ASN A 220 -8.66 -10.23 -18.54
C ASN A 220 -7.68 -11.11 -19.34
N VAL A 221 -6.48 -10.61 -19.57
CA VAL A 221 -5.38 -11.34 -20.20
C VAL A 221 -4.64 -12.11 -19.11
N ASP A 222 -4.35 -13.40 -19.32
CA ASP A 222 -3.53 -14.15 -18.38
C ASP A 222 -2.17 -13.47 -18.19
N CYS A 223 -1.69 -13.38 -16.95
CA CYS A 223 -0.49 -12.62 -16.64
C CYS A 223 0.79 -13.26 -17.22
N TYR A 224 0.78 -14.57 -17.49
CA TYR A 224 1.90 -15.29 -18.12
C TYR A 224 1.82 -15.20 -19.65
N ASP A 225 0.63 -15.24 -20.25
CA ASP A 225 0.42 -15.11 -21.69
C ASP A 225 0.60 -13.67 -22.20
N LYS A 226 0.52 -12.70 -21.30
CA LYS A 226 0.63 -11.27 -21.60
C LYS A 226 1.94 -10.87 -22.28
N PHE A 227 2.99 -11.64 -22.06
CA PHE A 227 4.32 -11.42 -22.64
C PHE A 227 4.63 -12.41 -23.78
N SER A 228 3.61 -13.11 -24.29
CA SER A 228 3.71 -13.94 -25.49
C SER A 228 3.93 -13.08 -26.74
N ASP A 229 4.39 -13.69 -27.83
CA ASP A 229 4.65 -13.01 -29.10
C ASP A 229 3.36 -12.61 -29.87
N ASP A 230 2.16 -12.98 -29.39
CA ASP A 230 0.88 -12.64 -30.04
C ASP A 230 0.36 -11.26 -29.59
N ASN A 231 1.09 -10.22 -29.97
CA ASN A 231 0.67 -8.84 -29.74
C ASN A 231 -0.66 -8.51 -30.45
N ALA A 232 -0.88 -9.04 -31.64
CA ALA A 232 -2.05 -8.73 -32.44
C ALA A 232 -3.37 -9.18 -31.78
N TRP A 233 -3.35 -10.28 -31.00
CA TRP A 233 -4.51 -10.68 -30.22
C TRP A 233 -4.80 -9.69 -29.09
N GLN A 234 -3.77 -9.23 -28.36
CA GLN A 234 -3.93 -8.27 -27.28
C GLN A 234 -4.42 -6.91 -27.80
N GLU A 235 -3.88 -6.44 -28.92
CA GLU A 235 -4.31 -5.22 -29.60
C GLU A 235 -5.79 -5.27 -29.99
N ARG A 236 -6.23 -6.37 -30.64
CA ARG A 236 -7.65 -6.60 -30.96
C ARG A 236 -8.54 -6.65 -29.71
N ASN A 237 -8.08 -7.28 -28.63
CA ASN A 237 -8.81 -7.36 -27.37
C ASN A 237 -9.04 -5.96 -26.75
N ILE A 238 -8.05 -5.09 -26.82
CA ILE A 238 -8.15 -3.70 -26.36
C ILE A 238 -9.09 -2.89 -27.28
N ALA A 239 -8.92 -3.01 -28.60
CA ALA A 239 -9.77 -2.31 -29.57
C ALA A 239 -11.24 -2.68 -29.40
N ASP A 240 -11.56 -3.96 -29.18
CA ASP A 240 -12.92 -4.44 -28.92
C ASP A 240 -13.50 -3.85 -27.62
N LEU A 241 -12.73 -3.81 -26.53
CA LEU A 241 -13.17 -3.19 -25.27
C LEU A 241 -13.44 -1.68 -25.43
N LEU A 242 -12.66 -0.97 -26.23
CA LEU A 242 -12.87 0.45 -26.49
C LEU A 242 -14.21 0.73 -27.19
N THR A 243 -14.80 -0.26 -27.87
CA THR A 243 -16.15 -0.12 -28.44
C THR A 243 -17.26 0.07 -27.39
N GLY A 244 -17.04 -0.42 -26.16
CA GLY A 244 -17.95 -0.27 -25.03
C GLY A 244 -17.80 1.05 -24.26
N VAL A 245 -16.87 1.93 -24.64
CA VAL A 245 -16.65 3.21 -23.99
C VAL A 245 -17.66 4.25 -24.51
N PRO A 246 -18.40 4.97 -23.66
CA PRO A 246 -19.34 5.99 -24.10
C PRO A 246 -18.61 7.23 -24.67
N ALA A 247 -19.25 7.91 -25.61
CA ALA A 247 -18.67 9.03 -26.34
C ALA A 247 -18.34 10.25 -25.46
N ASP A 248 -19.01 10.40 -24.31
CA ASP A 248 -18.79 11.47 -23.34
C ASP A 248 -17.73 11.12 -22.28
N ALA A 249 -17.04 9.99 -22.39
CA ALA A 249 -15.94 9.65 -21.51
C ALA A 249 -14.80 10.68 -21.63
N GLN A 250 -14.35 11.19 -20.48
CA GLN A 250 -13.21 12.12 -20.41
C GLN A 250 -11.89 11.41 -20.12
N PHE A 251 -11.96 10.28 -19.39
CA PHE A 251 -10.81 9.41 -19.16
C PHE A 251 -11.19 7.96 -19.40
N VAL A 252 -10.28 7.24 -20.03
CA VAL A 252 -10.39 5.79 -20.27
C VAL A 252 -9.16 5.13 -19.67
N LEU A 253 -9.34 4.16 -18.77
CA LEU A 253 -8.23 3.50 -18.08
C LEU A 253 -8.04 2.08 -18.60
N LEU A 254 -6.83 1.75 -19.03
CA LEU A 254 -6.34 0.39 -19.26
C LEU A 254 -5.35 0.00 -18.14
N PRO A 255 -5.26 -1.29 -17.80
CA PRO A 255 -4.44 -1.75 -16.68
C PRO A 255 -2.93 -1.55 -16.90
N GLU A 256 -2.16 -1.88 -15.86
CA GLU A 256 -0.69 -1.91 -15.87
C GLU A 256 -0.17 -2.84 -16.97
N THR A 257 0.85 -2.39 -17.72
CA THR A 257 1.48 -3.11 -18.84
C THR A 257 0.48 -3.70 -19.84
N SER A 258 -0.63 -3.00 -20.12
CA SER A 258 -1.67 -3.48 -21.05
C SER A 258 -1.29 -3.30 -22.51
N LEU A 259 -0.50 -2.29 -22.83
CA LEU A 259 -0.01 -2.11 -24.19
C LEU A 259 1.14 -3.09 -24.46
N PRO A 260 1.02 -3.92 -25.52
CA PRO A 260 2.05 -4.91 -25.83
C PRO A 260 3.33 -4.24 -26.36
N GLY A 261 4.47 -4.90 -26.12
CA GLY A 261 5.77 -4.43 -26.60
C GLY A 261 6.41 -3.33 -25.74
N PHE A 262 7.35 -2.61 -26.35
CA PHE A 262 8.15 -1.56 -25.71
C PHE A 262 8.08 -0.27 -26.51
N TYR A 263 7.87 0.84 -25.83
CA TYR A 263 7.72 2.16 -26.45
C TYR A 263 8.92 3.05 -26.11
N ARG A 264 9.55 3.63 -27.14
CA ARG A 264 10.69 4.51 -26.96
C ARG A 264 10.26 5.87 -26.43
N GLU A 265 10.96 6.35 -25.41
CA GLU A 265 10.78 7.69 -24.87
C GLU A 265 11.65 8.74 -25.61
N PRO A 266 11.30 10.02 -25.60
CA PRO A 266 10.15 10.63 -24.89
C PRO A 266 8.84 10.60 -25.66
N VAL A 267 8.83 10.19 -26.90
CA VAL A 267 7.63 10.14 -27.75
C VAL A 267 7.36 8.69 -28.14
N PRO A 268 6.47 7.99 -27.42
CA PRO A 268 6.03 6.67 -27.82
C PRO A 268 5.34 6.70 -29.17
N GLU A 269 5.88 5.98 -30.14
CA GLU A 269 5.39 5.85 -31.50
C GLU A 269 5.14 4.37 -31.82
N GLY A 270 4.30 4.11 -32.80
CA GLY A 270 4.02 2.78 -33.30
C GLY A 270 2.61 2.65 -33.88
N ALA A 271 2.43 1.71 -34.78
CA ALA A 271 1.16 1.49 -35.48
C ALA A 271 -0.02 1.34 -34.51
N PHE A 272 0.16 0.64 -33.39
CA PHE A 272 -0.90 0.46 -32.41
C PHE A 272 -1.23 1.75 -31.65
N ILE A 273 -0.26 2.62 -31.37
CA ILE A 273 -0.53 3.96 -30.79
C ILE A 273 -1.38 4.80 -31.73
N ASP A 274 -1.12 4.73 -33.04
CA ASP A 274 -1.89 5.47 -34.04
C ASP A 274 -3.30 4.89 -34.20
N GLU A 275 -3.45 3.56 -34.17
CA GLU A 275 -4.75 2.88 -34.14
C GLU A 275 -5.57 3.28 -32.91
N LEU A 276 -4.95 3.38 -31.74
CA LEU A 276 -5.61 3.85 -30.52
C LEU A 276 -6.09 5.30 -30.66
N ARG A 277 -5.27 6.19 -31.25
CA ARG A 277 -5.67 7.58 -31.54
C ARG A 277 -6.85 7.65 -32.51
N ASP A 278 -6.86 6.83 -33.56
CA ASP A 278 -7.96 6.78 -34.51
C ASP A 278 -9.24 6.23 -33.89
N THR A 279 -9.10 5.23 -33.01
CA THR A 279 -10.22 4.70 -32.23
C THR A 279 -10.79 5.76 -31.27
N LEU A 280 -9.93 6.52 -30.58
CA LEU A 280 -10.37 7.63 -29.72
C LEU A 280 -11.08 8.72 -30.54
N ARG A 281 -10.53 9.12 -31.71
CA ARG A 281 -11.18 10.11 -32.60
C ARG A 281 -12.57 9.72 -33.03
N SER A 282 -12.77 8.43 -33.30
CA SER A 282 -14.06 7.92 -33.79
C SER A 282 -15.08 7.65 -32.68
N ARG A 283 -14.63 7.24 -31.49
CA ARG A 283 -15.51 6.77 -30.41
C ARG A 283 -15.72 7.78 -29.27
N CYS A 284 -14.64 8.36 -28.77
CA CYS A 284 -14.64 9.30 -27.65
C CYS A 284 -13.58 10.39 -27.84
N PRO A 285 -13.80 11.32 -28.79
CA PRO A 285 -12.77 12.29 -29.21
C PRO A 285 -12.31 13.25 -28.11
N GLY A 286 -13.11 13.37 -27.03
CA GLY A 286 -12.76 14.16 -25.84
C GLY A 286 -12.07 13.39 -24.73
N ALA A 287 -11.62 12.17 -24.96
CA ALA A 287 -11.03 11.32 -23.92
C ALA A 287 -9.49 11.36 -23.92
N LEU A 288 -8.92 11.21 -22.72
CA LEU A 288 -7.52 10.78 -22.51
C LEU A 288 -7.53 9.29 -22.15
N LEU A 289 -6.87 8.48 -22.96
CA LEU A 289 -6.58 7.09 -22.65
C LEU A 289 -5.36 7.02 -21.72
N VAL A 290 -5.52 6.42 -20.55
CA VAL A 290 -4.43 6.14 -19.61
C VAL A 290 -4.15 4.66 -19.64
N ALA A 291 -3.02 4.27 -20.20
CA ALA A 291 -2.68 2.86 -20.43
C ALA A 291 -1.33 2.52 -19.83
N GLY A 292 -1.26 1.40 -19.12
CA GLY A 292 0.03 0.86 -18.67
C GLY A 292 0.84 0.29 -19.82
N ALA A 293 2.13 0.59 -19.87
CA ALA A 293 3.06 0.17 -20.92
C ALA A 293 4.47 -0.06 -20.38
N ASN A 294 5.29 -0.79 -21.13
CA ASN A 294 6.73 -0.79 -20.92
C ASN A 294 7.37 0.27 -21.81
N THR A 295 8.22 1.15 -21.23
CA THR A 295 8.92 2.18 -22.00
C THR A 295 10.43 1.97 -21.95
N LEU A 296 11.13 2.52 -22.96
CA LEU A 296 12.58 2.46 -23.11
C LEU A 296 13.17 3.86 -23.16
N ARG A 297 14.16 4.13 -22.31
CA ARG A 297 14.99 5.31 -22.42
C ARG A 297 16.40 4.89 -22.85
N ILE A 298 16.90 5.45 -23.94
CA ILE A 298 18.17 5.08 -24.56
C ILE A 298 19.25 6.07 -24.15
N TYR A 299 20.44 5.56 -23.85
CA TYR A 299 21.62 6.31 -23.41
C TYR A 299 22.86 5.97 -24.26
N PRO A 300 23.79 6.93 -24.41
CA PRO A 300 25.04 6.69 -25.11
C PRO A 300 26.03 5.83 -24.35
N ASP A 301 25.94 5.76 -23.01
CA ASP A 301 26.87 5.01 -22.17
C ASP A 301 26.19 4.40 -20.92
N ALA A 302 26.89 3.46 -20.27
CA ALA A 302 26.40 2.73 -19.09
C ALA A 302 26.32 3.59 -17.81
N SER A 303 27.02 4.72 -17.75
CA SER A 303 27.09 5.57 -16.54
C SER A 303 25.84 6.41 -16.34
N ALA A 304 24.96 6.46 -17.34
CA ALA A 304 23.73 7.26 -17.30
C ALA A 304 22.69 6.75 -16.26
N SER A 305 22.75 5.46 -15.90
CA SER A 305 21.85 4.86 -14.91
C SER A 305 22.46 3.59 -14.31
N GLU A 306 22.18 3.33 -13.02
CA GLU A 306 22.56 2.09 -12.33
C GLU A 306 21.86 0.84 -12.89
N THR A 307 20.72 1.02 -13.56
CA THR A 307 19.91 -0.05 -14.16
C THR A 307 20.11 -0.17 -15.68
N ALA A 308 21.00 0.64 -16.25
CA ALA A 308 21.29 0.68 -17.69
C ALA A 308 21.80 -0.66 -18.20
N ARG A 309 21.16 -1.17 -19.26
CA ARG A 309 21.47 -2.45 -19.90
C ARG A 309 22.08 -2.21 -21.29
N PRO A 310 23.03 -3.05 -21.72
CA PRO A 310 23.60 -2.94 -23.06
C PRO A 310 22.54 -3.19 -24.14
N LEU A 311 22.53 -2.34 -25.16
CA LEU A 311 21.73 -2.45 -26.36
C LEU A 311 22.66 -2.65 -27.57
N ARG A 312 22.13 -3.16 -28.67
CA ARG A 312 22.93 -3.32 -29.91
C ARG A 312 23.46 -1.95 -30.37
N GLY A 313 24.68 -1.93 -30.90
CA GLY A 313 25.33 -0.72 -31.40
C GLY A 313 26.05 0.12 -30.34
N GLY A 314 26.39 -0.47 -29.17
CA GLY A 314 27.15 0.23 -28.12
C GLY A 314 26.33 1.23 -27.29
N LEU A 315 25.02 1.22 -27.47
CA LEU A 315 24.07 2.02 -26.69
C LEU A 315 23.66 1.26 -25.43
N TYR A 316 23.01 1.97 -24.49
CA TYR A 316 22.43 1.41 -23.27
C TYR A 316 20.98 1.86 -23.14
N CYS A 317 20.19 1.11 -22.41
CA CYS A 317 18.80 1.49 -22.13
C CYS A 317 18.35 1.11 -20.73
N ASP A 318 17.42 1.91 -20.18
CA ASP A 318 16.55 1.50 -19.10
C ASP A 318 15.18 1.10 -19.63
N ILE A 319 14.60 0.09 -18.99
CA ILE A 319 13.21 -0.31 -19.18
C ILE A 319 12.44 0.24 -17.98
N PHE A 320 11.31 0.90 -18.22
CA PHE A 320 10.41 1.39 -17.19
C PHE A 320 9.04 0.73 -17.32
N ASN A 321 8.43 0.40 -16.19
CA ASN A 321 6.98 0.22 -16.11
C ASN A 321 6.37 1.62 -16.02
N ALA A 322 5.51 1.98 -16.97
CA ALA A 322 4.99 3.34 -17.12
C ALA A 322 3.48 3.36 -17.38
N ALA A 323 2.85 4.47 -17.06
CA ALA A 323 1.53 4.83 -17.55
C ALA A 323 1.71 5.90 -18.66
N LEU A 324 1.02 5.70 -19.77
CA LEU A 324 0.97 6.62 -20.91
C LEU A 324 -0.41 7.29 -20.95
N GLY A 325 -0.43 8.63 -21.07
CA GLY A 325 -1.62 9.40 -21.35
C GLY A 325 -1.67 9.74 -22.84
N ILE A 326 -2.57 9.11 -23.59
CA ILE A 326 -2.71 9.21 -25.04
C ILE A 326 -4.03 9.87 -25.34
N ASP A 327 -4.02 10.97 -26.08
CA ASP A 327 -5.20 11.62 -26.63
C ASP A 327 -5.17 11.62 -28.17
N THR A 328 -6.04 12.36 -28.79
CA THR A 328 -6.11 12.47 -30.26
C THR A 328 -4.98 13.32 -30.89
N THR A 329 -4.10 13.89 -30.08
CA THR A 329 -2.93 14.66 -30.53
C THR A 329 -1.67 13.77 -30.58
N ALA A 330 -0.57 14.32 -31.09
CA ALA A 330 0.72 13.61 -31.07
C ALA A 330 1.39 13.62 -29.69
N ARG A 331 0.90 14.41 -28.74
CA ARG A 331 1.48 14.51 -27.39
C ARG A 331 1.13 13.28 -26.55
N VAL A 332 2.12 12.70 -25.87
CA VAL A 332 1.94 11.64 -24.90
C VAL A 332 2.48 12.10 -23.54
N GLN A 333 1.69 11.91 -22.49
CA GLN A 333 2.11 12.13 -21.11
C GLN A 333 2.66 10.82 -20.55
N ILE A 334 3.74 10.87 -19.76
CA ILE A 334 4.41 9.66 -19.24
C ILE A 334 4.59 9.79 -17.72
N HIS A 335 4.10 8.81 -16.99
CA HIS A 335 4.45 8.59 -15.59
C HIS A 335 5.17 7.25 -15.45
N ARG A 336 6.43 7.27 -14.98
CA ARG A 336 7.20 6.05 -14.71
C ARG A 336 6.99 5.61 -13.28
N LYS A 337 6.83 4.31 -13.08
CA LYS A 337 6.62 3.73 -11.76
C LYS A 337 7.76 4.07 -10.79
N CYS A 338 7.41 4.69 -9.66
CA CYS A 338 8.34 5.15 -8.64
C CYS A 338 8.48 4.16 -7.47
N ARG A 339 7.45 3.35 -7.21
CA ARG A 339 7.42 2.34 -6.15
C ARG A 339 7.41 0.95 -6.76
N LEU A 340 8.60 0.38 -6.86
CA LEU A 340 8.82 -0.91 -7.49
C LEU A 340 8.54 -2.07 -6.53
N VAL A 341 8.05 -3.19 -7.07
CA VAL A 341 7.79 -4.41 -6.30
C VAL A 341 9.11 -5.13 -6.01
N ILE A 342 9.37 -5.38 -4.74
CA ILE A 342 10.59 -6.06 -4.30
C ILE A 342 10.62 -7.49 -4.83
N GLY A 343 11.79 -7.90 -5.29
CA GLY A 343 12.04 -9.27 -5.75
C GLY A 343 11.56 -9.55 -7.17
N VAL A 344 10.77 -8.64 -7.75
CA VAL A 344 10.22 -8.74 -9.11
C VAL A 344 10.76 -7.64 -10.01
N GLU A 345 10.53 -6.38 -9.61
CA GLU A 345 10.93 -5.18 -10.37
C GLU A 345 12.21 -4.54 -9.82
N ASN A 346 12.47 -4.75 -8.54
CA ASN A 346 13.66 -4.22 -7.85
C ASN A 346 14.25 -5.30 -6.94
N THR A 347 15.41 -5.82 -7.32
CA THR A 347 16.20 -6.72 -6.46
C THR A 347 17.54 -6.06 -6.21
N PRO A 348 17.89 -5.72 -4.95
CA PRO A 348 19.21 -5.16 -4.63
C PRO A 348 20.32 -6.01 -5.21
N THR A 349 21.32 -5.36 -5.82
CA THR A 349 22.38 -6.01 -6.61
C THR A 349 23.12 -7.12 -5.85
N TRP A 350 23.31 -6.94 -4.54
CA TRP A 350 23.94 -7.95 -3.70
C TRP A 350 23.06 -9.19 -3.46
N ILE A 351 21.74 -9.01 -3.31
CA ILE A 351 20.78 -10.12 -3.21
C ILE A 351 20.69 -10.83 -4.56
N PHE A 352 20.62 -10.06 -5.65
CA PHE A 352 20.59 -10.61 -7.00
C PHE A 352 21.82 -11.50 -7.27
N ARG A 353 23.02 -11.03 -6.91
CA ARG A 353 24.26 -11.83 -7.05
C ARG A 353 24.27 -13.10 -6.19
N ALA A 354 23.77 -13.00 -4.94
CA ALA A 354 23.75 -14.13 -4.01
C ALA A 354 22.65 -15.15 -4.30
N LEU A 355 21.48 -14.70 -4.80
CA LEU A 355 20.27 -15.50 -4.93
C LEU A 355 19.69 -15.49 -6.35
N ARG A 356 20.51 -15.23 -7.38
CA ARG A 356 20.06 -15.17 -8.79
C ARG A 356 19.30 -16.42 -9.26
N PHE A 357 19.55 -17.56 -8.63
CA PHE A 357 18.85 -18.82 -8.92
C PHE A 357 17.41 -18.87 -8.33
N LEU A 358 17.06 -17.93 -7.44
CA LEU A 358 15.72 -17.78 -6.85
C LEU A 358 14.91 -16.65 -7.49
N VAL A 359 15.52 -15.85 -8.35
CA VAL A 359 14.84 -14.75 -9.05
C VAL A 359 14.00 -15.35 -10.17
N VAL A 360 12.70 -15.16 -10.09
CA VAL A 360 11.76 -15.63 -11.12
C VAL A 360 11.81 -14.70 -12.32
N ASP A 361 11.96 -15.27 -13.50
CA ASP A 361 11.80 -14.57 -14.77
C ASP A 361 10.31 -14.30 -15.01
N LEU A 362 9.89 -13.06 -14.77
CA LEU A 362 8.52 -12.60 -15.01
C LEU A 362 8.47 -11.93 -16.39
N GLY A 363 8.37 -12.74 -17.45
CA GLY A 363 8.10 -12.25 -18.78
C GLY A 363 9.25 -11.51 -19.46
N GLY A 364 10.48 -11.99 -19.32
CA GLY A 364 11.66 -11.49 -20.05
C GLY A 364 12.29 -10.22 -19.48
N VAL A 365 11.79 -9.69 -18.39
CA VAL A 365 12.38 -8.54 -17.65
C VAL A 365 13.08 -9.05 -16.40
N LEU A 366 14.31 -9.49 -16.51
CA LEU A 366 15.12 -9.96 -15.39
C LEU A 366 15.58 -8.78 -14.50
N GLY A 367 15.06 -8.73 -13.30
CA GLY A 367 15.75 -8.31 -12.08
C GLY A 367 15.74 -6.84 -11.70
N GLN A 368 15.88 -5.89 -12.58
CA GLN A 368 15.90 -4.46 -12.26
C GLN A 368 15.36 -3.63 -13.42
N ILE A 369 14.27 -2.91 -13.18
CA ILE A 369 13.78 -1.89 -14.10
C ILE A 369 14.12 -0.50 -13.57
N GLY A 370 14.14 0.49 -14.45
CA GLY A 370 14.35 1.89 -14.09
C GLY A 370 13.24 2.38 -13.16
N ARG A 371 13.59 3.25 -12.22
CA ARG A 371 12.66 3.89 -11.29
C ARG A 371 12.32 5.29 -11.77
N GLY A 372 11.05 5.67 -11.70
CA GLY A 372 10.60 7.05 -11.93
C GLY A 372 11.16 8.03 -10.88
N GLU A 373 11.39 9.27 -11.29
CA GLU A 373 11.96 10.31 -10.44
C GLU A 373 10.94 10.92 -9.46
N GLY A 374 9.65 10.85 -9.78
CA GLY A 374 8.56 11.38 -8.95
C GLY A 374 7.19 11.22 -9.57
N ALA A 375 6.16 11.60 -8.83
CA ALA A 375 4.78 11.55 -9.27
C ALA A 375 4.52 12.56 -10.40
N VAL A 376 4.06 12.09 -11.55
CA VAL A 376 3.67 12.91 -12.69
C VAL A 376 2.15 12.85 -12.85
N THR A 377 1.49 14.00 -12.69
CA THR A 377 0.05 14.14 -12.84
C THR A 377 -0.29 14.37 -14.31
N PHE A 378 -1.29 13.66 -14.83
CA PHE A 378 -1.80 13.88 -16.20
C PHE A 378 -2.89 14.94 -16.19
N THR A 379 -2.87 15.80 -17.20
CA THR A 379 -3.88 16.85 -17.36
C THR A 379 -4.57 16.72 -18.70
N HIS A 380 -5.90 16.72 -18.70
CA HIS A 380 -6.72 16.68 -19.90
C HIS A 380 -8.02 17.45 -19.71
N ALA A 381 -8.38 18.28 -20.66
CA ALA A 381 -9.60 19.12 -20.64
C ALA A 381 -9.79 19.88 -19.31
N GLY A 382 -8.72 20.40 -18.72
CA GLY A 382 -8.72 21.15 -17.47
C GLY A 382 -8.82 20.30 -16.19
N VAL A 383 -8.90 18.97 -16.29
CA VAL A 383 -8.92 18.04 -15.15
C VAL A 383 -7.56 17.40 -14.98
N ALA A 384 -7.06 17.38 -13.74
CA ALA A 384 -5.80 16.74 -13.37
C ALA A 384 -6.06 15.39 -12.68
N MET A 385 -5.37 14.34 -13.13
CA MET A 385 -5.50 12.97 -12.64
C MET A 385 -4.15 12.37 -12.25
N ALA A 386 -4.12 11.60 -11.16
CA ALA A 386 -2.99 10.78 -10.74
C ALA A 386 -2.99 9.43 -11.48
N PRO A 387 -2.04 9.11 -12.35
CA PRO A 387 -1.96 7.82 -13.03
C PRO A 387 -1.08 6.83 -12.28
N ALA A 388 -1.44 6.49 -11.03
CA ALA A 388 -0.64 5.61 -10.18
C ALA A 388 -0.62 4.16 -10.70
N ILE A 389 0.52 3.50 -10.57
CA ILE A 389 0.72 2.14 -11.08
C ILE A 389 0.76 1.15 -9.93
N CYS A 390 -0.27 0.28 -9.84
CA CYS A 390 -0.32 -0.92 -9.03
C CYS A 390 0.12 -0.69 -7.56
N TYR A 391 1.33 -1.12 -7.25
CA TYR A 391 1.97 -1.07 -5.93
C TYR A 391 2.07 0.35 -5.35
N GLU A 392 2.11 1.38 -6.18
CA GLU A 392 2.13 2.78 -5.73
C GLU A 392 0.90 3.15 -4.89
N GLY A 393 -0.25 2.53 -5.17
CA GLY A 393 -1.48 2.70 -4.40
C GLY A 393 -1.39 2.28 -2.92
N LEU A 394 -0.36 1.53 -2.52
CA LEU A 394 -0.14 1.16 -1.12
C LEU A 394 0.42 2.31 -0.29
N TYR A 395 1.04 3.32 -0.91
CA TYR A 395 1.78 4.39 -0.23
C TYR A 395 0.97 5.67 -0.14
N GLY A 396 0.39 5.95 1.02
CA GLY A 396 -0.46 7.12 1.22
C GLY A 396 0.23 8.44 0.90
N ASP A 397 1.45 8.68 1.43
CA ASP A 397 2.17 9.93 1.16
C ASP A 397 2.60 10.07 -0.31
N PHE A 398 2.93 8.95 -0.98
CA PHE A 398 3.22 8.96 -2.42
C PHE A 398 1.97 9.32 -3.24
N MET A 399 0.81 8.72 -2.94
CA MET A 399 -0.47 9.13 -3.55
C MET A 399 -0.78 10.61 -3.26
N GLY A 400 -0.45 11.07 -2.05
CA GLY A 400 -0.52 12.47 -1.67
C GLY A 400 0.36 13.40 -2.52
N SER A 401 1.49 12.92 -3.07
CA SER A 401 2.34 13.73 -3.95
C SER A 401 1.65 14.08 -5.27
N PHE A 402 0.87 13.18 -5.87
CA PHE A 402 0.01 13.51 -7.01
C PHE A 402 -1.04 14.56 -6.65
N VAL A 403 -1.67 14.44 -5.47
CA VAL A 403 -2.69 15.41 -5.04
C VAL A 403 -2.08 16.78 -4.76
N ARG A 404 -0.88 16.84 -4.18
CA ARG A 404 -0.10 18.09 -4.04
C ARG A 404 0.29 18.67 -5.42
N GLY A 405 0.49 17.81 -6.41
CA GLY A 405 0.69 18.17 -7.81
C GLY A 405 -0.59 18.55 -8.57
N GLY A 406 -1.73 18.69 -7.87
CA GLY A 406 -2.99 19.17 -8.44
C GLY A 406 -4.00 18.08 -8.79
N ALA A 407 -3.72 16.78 -8.61
CA ALA A 407 -4.66 15.73 -8.99
C ALA A 407 -6.00 15.85 -8.24
N GLU A 408 -7.09 15.89 -8.99
CA GLU A 408 -8.47 15.97 -8.52
C GLU A 408 -9.14 14.59 -8.46
N LEU A 409 -8.53 13.59 -9.14
CA LEU A 409 -8.96 12.21 -9.27
C LEU A 409 -7.73 11.31 -9.14
N LEU A 410 -7.86 10.15 -8.49
CA LEU A 410 -6.84 9.12 -8.42
C LEU A 410 -7.22 7.97 -9.35
N ALA A 411 -6.36 7.65 -10.32
CA ALA A 411 -6.45 6.44 -11.13
C ALA A 411 -5.37 5.45 -10.66
N ILE A 412 -5.73 4.17 -10.55
CA ILE A 412 -4.78 3.10 -10.25
C ILE A 412 -4.90 2.04 -11.33
N VAL A 413 -3.84 1.92 -12.13
CA VAL A 413 -3.73 0.87 -13.16
C VAL A 413 -2.91 -0.30 -12.60
N SER A 414 -3.44 -1.54 -12.68
CA SER A 414 -2.85 -2.66 -11.94
C SER A 414 -2.91 -3.98 -12.71
N ASN A 415 -1.98 -4.89 -12.39
CA ASN A 415 -2.01 -6.27 -12.86
C ASN A 415 -1.96 -7.23 -11.67
N ASP A 416 -3.13 -7.66 -11.20
CA ASP A 416 -3.30 -8.45 -9.98
C ASP A 416 -3.25 -9.97 -10.24
N GLY A 417 -3.16 -10.42 -11.50
CA GLY A 417 -3.27 -11.82 -11.91
C GLY A 417 -2.24 -12.76 -11.27
N TRP A 418 -1.08 -12.23 -10.87
CA TRP A 418 0.00 -12.97 -10.26
C TRP A 418 -0.35 -13.73 -8.97
N TRP A 419 -1.38 -13.30 -8.27
CA TRP A 419 -1.76 -13.85 -6.95
C TRP A 419 -2.97 -14.76 -6.99
N ARG A 420 -3.50 -15.05 -8.18
CA ARG A 420 -4.73 -15.83 -8.37
C ARG A 420 -5.91 -15.28 -7.55
N ASP A 421 -6.99 -16.04 -7.43
CA ASP A 421 -8.14 -15.63 -6.60
C ASP A 421 -7.86 -15.82 -5.09
N THR A 422 -7.09 -14.92 -4.52
CA THR A 422 -6.64 -14.96 -3.12
C THR A 422 -6.97 -13.66 -2.38
N PRO A 423 -6.78 -13.62 -1.05
CA PRO A 423 -6.92 -12.37 -0.29
C PRO A 423 -5.98 -11.24 -0.77
N GLY A 424 -4.88 -11.55 -1.47
CA GLY A 424 -3.88 -10.57 -1.90
C GLY A 424 -4.48 -9.47 -2.76
N TYR A 425 -5.07 -9.78 -3.91
CA TYR A 425 -5.63 -8.76 -4.80
C TYR A 425 -6.85 -8.06 -4.19
N ARG A 426 -7.65 -8.79 -3.37
CA ARG A 426 -8.81 -8.21 -2.67
C ARG A 426 -8.37 -7.15 -1.68
N HIS A 427 -7.29 -7.40 -0.94
CA HIS A 427 -6.73 -6.45 0.01
C HIS A 427 -6.09 -5.26 -0.70
N LEU A 428 -5.38 -5.47 -1.82
CA LEU A 428 -4.82 -4.39 -2.64
C LEU A 428 -5.92 -3.43 -3.15
N PHE A 429 -7.05 -3.98 -3.62
CA PHE A 429 -8.22 -3.17 -3.95
C PHE A 429 -8.75 -2.41 -2.73
N SER A 430 -8.89 -3.10 -1.59
CA SER A 430 -9.44 -2.47 -0.37
C SER A 430 -8.54 -1.34 0.16
N ILE A 431 -7.22 -1.44 0.06
CA ILE A 431 -6.30 -0.37 0.45
C ILE A 431 -6.54 0.90 -0.38
N SER A 432 -6.98 0.78 -1.64
CA SER A 432 -7.35 1.94 -2.47
C SER A 432 -8.48 2.77 -1.84
N ARG A 433 -9.35 2.15 -1.02
CA ARG A 433 -10.40 2.84 -0.25
C ARG A 433 -9.81 3.75 0.84
N LEU A 434 -8.69 3.34 1.46
CA LEU A 434 -7.99 4.19 2.42
C LEU A 434 -7.38 5.40 1.73
N ARG A 435 -6.82 5.25 0.51
CA ARG A 435 -6.31 6.37 -0.30
C ARG A 435 -7.41 7.39 -0.59
N ALA A 436 -8.61 6.91 -0.92
CA ALA A 436 -9.76 7.78 -1.12
C ALA A 436 -10.08 8.60 0.14
N VAL A 437 -10.10 7.97 1.31
CA VAL A 437 -10.37 8.64 2.61
C VAL A 437 -9.27 9.62 2.99
N GLU A 438 -8.00 9.23 2.87
CA GLU A 438 -6.84 10.06 3.22
C GLU A 438 -6.79 11.37 2.43
N HIS A 439 -7.09 11.30 1.14
CA HIS A 439 -6.94 12.43 0.23
C HIS A 439 -8.25 13.09 -0.16
N ARG A 440 -9.39 12.52 0.22
CA ARG A 440 -10.74 12.95 -0.19
C ARG A 440 -10.85 13.12 -1.70
N ARG A 441 -10.40 12.07 -2.41
CA ARG A 441 -10.47 11.92 -3.86
C ARG A 441 -11.26 10.69 -4.22
N ALA A 442 -12.01 10.75 -5.31
CA ALA A 442 -12.49 9.52 -5.94
C ALA A 442 -11.28 8.71 -6.44
N VAL A 443 -11.39 7.39 -6.36
CA VAL A 443 -10.40 6.47 -6.93
C VAL A 443 -11.09 5.63 -8.00
N VAL A 444 -10.48 5.56 -9.17
CA VAL A 444 -10.86 4.64 -10.24
C VAL A 444 -9.74 3.64 -10.42
N ARG A 445 -10.08 2.37 -10.35
CA ARG A 445 -9.10 1.30 -10.51
C ARG A 445 -9.43 0.49 -11.75
N SER A 446 -8.43 0.32 -12.62
CA SER A 446 -8.44 -0.59 -13.75
C SER A 446 -7.43 -1.70 -13.49
N ALA A 447 -7.91 -2.93 -13.35
CA ALA A 447 -7.10 -4.13 -13.15
C ALA A 447 -7.17 -5.03 -14.39
N ASN A 448 -6.12 -5.81 -14.65
CA ASN A 448 -6.13 -6.71 -15.80
C ASN A 448 -7.06 -7.92 -15.56
N THR A 449 -6.83 -8.68 -14.50
CA THR A 449 -7.57 -9.92 -14.15
C THR A 449 -8.25 -9.81 -12.79
N GLY A 450 -7.81 -8.87 -11.96
CA GLY A 450 -8.22 -8.71 -10.57
C GLY A 450 -9.55 -8.01 -10.39
N ARG A 451 -9.58 -6.93 -9.62
CA ARG A 451 -10.80 -6.16 -9.36
C ARG A 451 -10.67 -4.73 -9.85
N SER A 452 -11.45 -4.37 -10.87
CA SER A 452 -11.66 -3.00 -11.32
C SER A 452 -12.84 -2.38 -10.58
N GLY A 453 -12.84 -1.04 -10.42
CA GLY A 453 -13.99 -0.40 -9.78
C GLY A 453 -13.80 1.06 -9.43
N PHE A 454 -14.90 1.65 -9.01
CA PHE A 454 -15.02 3.05 -8.58
C PHE A 454 -15.14 3.12 -7.07
N ILE A 455 -14.42 4.04 -6.46
CA ILE A 455 -14.41 4.25 -5.01
C ILE A 455 -14.68 5.74 -4.76
N SER A 456 -15.68 6.03 -3.93
CA SER A 456 -16.03 7.41 -3.56
C SER A 456 -14.95 8.05 -2.66
N PRO A 457 -14.89 9.40 -2.54
CA PRO A 457 -13.99 10.08 -1.59
C PRO A 457 -14.16 9.68 -0.13
N ARG A 458 -15.25 8.98 0.19
CA ARG A 458 -15.56 8.41 1.51
C ARG A 458 -15.09 6.97 1.66
N GLY A 459 -14.65 6.34 0.55
CA GLY A 459 -14.19 4.97 0.52
C GLY A 459 -15.31 3.94 0.22
N ASP A 460 -16.51 4.37 -0.15
CA ASP A 460 -17.57 3.46 -0.57
C ASP A 460 -17.27 2.92 -1.97
N VAL A 461 -17.54 1.64 -2.18
CA VAL A 461 -17.33 0.95 -3.46
C VAL A 461 -18.59 1.08 -4.30
N GLY A 462 -18.43 1.57 -5.53
CA GLY A 462 -19.47 1.66 -6.55
C GLY A 462 -19.46 0.44 -7.49
N ALA A 463 -19.67 0.69 -8.80
CA ALA A 463 -19.61 -0.35 -9.82
C ALA A 463 -18.23 -1.02 -9.85
N THR A 464 -18.20 -2.35 -10.01
CA THR A 464 -16.96 -3.14 -10.08
C THR A 464 -17.07 -4.25 -11.12
N LEU A 465 -15.91 -4.65 -11.66
CA LEU A 465 -15.69 -5.95 -12.31
C LEU A 465 -14.92 -6.85 -11.34
N GLY A 466 -15.26 -8.11 -11.29
CA GLY A 466 -14.67 -9.10 -10.40
C GLY A 466 -13.44 -9.79 -11.00
N TRP A 467 -12.99 -10.84 -10.29
CA TRP A 467 -11.88 -11.69 -10.73
C TRP A 467 -12.24 -12.41 -12.04
N GLN A 468 -11.32 -12.34 -13.03
CA GLN A 468 -11.48 -12.96 -14.35
C GLN A 468 -12.72 -12.49 -15.16
N GLU A 469 -13.34 -11.40 -14.80
CA GLU A 469 -14.35 -10.77 -15.62
C GLU A 469 -13.69 -9.89 -16.68
N ARG A 470 -14.11 -10.03 -17.95
CA ARG A 470 -13.73 -9.14 -19.03
C ARG A 470 -14.85 -8.12 -19.26
N GLY A 471 -14.51 -6.83 -19.34
CA GLY A 471 -15.52 -5.83 -19.60
C GLY A 471 -15.08 -4.39 -19.44
N VAL A 472 -16.07 -3.51 -19.55
CA VAL A 472 -15.96 -2.05 -19.39
C VAL A 472 -16.99 -1.61 -18.37
N ILE A 473 -16.58 -0.83 -17.40
CA ILE A 473 -17.47 -0.13 -16.48
C ILE A 473 -17.23 1.37 -16.57
N THR A 474 -18.31 2.14 -16.57
CA THR A 474 -18.27 3.59 -16.66
C THR A 474 -19.07 4.21 -15.53
N ALA A 475 -18.53 5.27 -14.94
CA ALA A 475 -19.24 6.05 -13.94
C ALA A 475 -18.85 7.54 -14.01
N ARG A 476 -19.77 8.39 -13.56
CA ARG A 476 -19.47 9.78 -13.23
C ARG A 476 -18.90 9.87 -11.83
N VAL A 477 -17.70 10.39 -11.68
CA VAL A 477 -16.99 10.51 -10.40
C VAL A 477 -16.82 11.98 -10.02
N PRO A 478 -16.92 12.33 -8.72
CA PRO A 478 -16.71 13.68 -8.27
C PRO A 478 -15.22 14.06 -8.33
N LEU A 479 -14.96 15.26 -8.81
CA LEU A 479 -13.65 15.90 -8.77
C LEU A 479 -13.52 16.71 -7.48
N SER A 480 -12.31 16.78 -6.94
CA SER A 480 -12.06 17.53 -5.71
C SER A 480 -10.67 18.17 -5.73
N SER A 481 -10.60 19.46 -5.44
CA SER A 481 -9.34 20.20 -5.21
C SER A 481 -9.00 20.36 -3.72
N ARG A 482 -9.83 19.80 -2.82
CA ARG A 482 -9.64 19.90 -1.37
C ARG A 482 -8.33 19.25 -0.92
N MET A 483 -7.56 19.98 -0.11
CA MET A 483 -6.34 19.46 0.51
C MET A 483 -6.64 19.03 1.95
N THR A 484 -6.56 17.73 2.23
CA THR A 484 -6.71 17.22 3.60
C THR A 484 -5.46 17.56 4.43
N PHE A 485 -5.56 17.44 5.76
CA PHE A 485 -4.40 17.64 6.62
C PHE A 485 -3.30 16.63 6.30
N TYR A 486 -3.68 15.35 6.13
CA TYR A 486 -2.74 14.30 5.75
C TYR A 486 -2.08 14.58 4.39
N THR A 487 -2.83 15.01 3.38
CA THR A 487 -2.26 15.36 2.07
C THR A 487 -1.18 16.43 2.19
N ARG A 488 -1.38 17.46 3.04
CA ARG A 488 -0.40 18.54 3.25
C ARG A 488 0.83 18.10 4.00
N HIS A 489 0.68 17.24 5.01
CA HIS A 489 1.74 16.91 5.96
C HIS A 489 2.33 15.51 5.77
N GLY A 490 1.72 14.65 4.94
CA GLY A 490 2.19 13.27 4.68
C GLY A 490 2.29 12.43 5.95
N ASP A 491 3.23 11.52 5.99
CA ASP A 491 3.43 10.56 7.08
C ASP A 491 4.08 11.16 8.33
N TYR A 492 3.53 12.31 8.81
CA TYR A 492 4.07 13.03 9.95
C TYR A 492 4.02 12.22 11.26
N VAL A 493 3.03 11.32 11.43
CA VAL A 493 2.94 10.43 12.60
C VAL A 493 4.15 9.50 12.66
N GLY A 494 4.57 8.94 11.51
CA GLY A 494 5.77 8.13 11.41
C GLY A 494 7.05 8.92 11.73
N ARG A 495 7.15 10.16 11.23
CA ARG A 495 8.28 11.06 11.54
C ARG A 495 8.32 11.42 13.02
N ALA A 496 7.19 11.74 13.63
CA ALA A 496 7.10 12.02 15.06
C ALA A 496 7.48 10.80 15.91
N ALA A 497 7.03 9.59 15.51
CA ALA A 497 7.35 8.37 16.23
C ALA A 497 8.85 8.10 16.30
N ARG A 498 9.61 8.35 15.21
CA ARG A 498 11.08 8.22 15.21
C ARG A 498 11.73 9.15 16.23
N PHE A 499 11.26 10.38 16.30
CA PHE A 499 11.79 11.37 17.26
C PHE A 499 11.45 10.97 18.69
N VAL A 500 10.21 10.56 18.96
CA VAL A 500 9.77 10.06 20.28
C VAL A 500 10.55 8.82 20.69
N LEU A 501 10.83 7.90 19.76
CA LEU A 501 11.63 6.71 20.04
C LEU A 501 13.05 7.10 20.48
N LEU A 502 13.70 7.98 19.71
CA LEU A 502 15.06 8.45 20.05
C LEU A 502 15.12 9.06 21.46
N LEU A 503 14.20 9.99 21.76
CA LEU A 503 14.14 10.62 23.09
C LEU A 503 13.85 9.61 24.20
N SER A 504 12.98 8.65 23.95
CA SER A 504 12.63 7.59 24.92
C SER A 504 13.81 6.68 25.22
N LEU A 505 14.62 6.35 24.21
CA LEU A 505 15.84 5.55 24.40
C LEU A 505 16.93 6.32 25.12
N LEU A 506 17.14 7.59 24.80
CA LEU A 506 18.07 8.46 25.53
C LEU A 506 17.65 8.60 27.01
N TYR A 507 16.35 8.83 27.26
CA TYR A 507 15.83 8.87 28.63
C TYR A 507 16.02 7.53 29.34
N PHE A 508 15.78 6.39 28.67
CA PHE A 508 16.01 5.06 29.25
C PHE A 508 17.46 4.86 29.66
N VAL A 509 18.42 5.25 28.84
CA VAL A 509 19.85 5.17 29.16
C VAL A 509 20.17 6.05 30.38
N ALA A 510 19.72 7.32 30.37
CA ALA A 510 19.94 8.25 31.49
C ALA A 510 19.30 7.72 32.80
N TYR A 511 18.08 7.20 32.73
CA TYR A 511 17.39 6.57 33.87
C TYR A 511 18.21 5.39 34.44
N ARG A 512 18.75 4.53 33.57
CA ARG A 512 19.59 3.38 33.97
C ARG A 512 20.88 3.81 34.63
N VAL A 513 21.57 4.83 34.11
CA VAL A 513 22.80 5.37 34.68
C VAL A 513 22.53 5.98 36.07
N ARG A 514 21.49 6.81 36.22
CA ARG A 514 21.09 7.40 37.50
C ARG A 514 20.79 6.34 38.56
N ARG A 515 20.01 5.32 38.20
CA ARG A 515 19.65 4.22 39.12
C ARG A 515 20.86 3.36 39.52
N ARG A 516 21.84 3.20 38.62
CA ARG A 516 23.08 2.46 38.91
C ARG A 516 23.98 3.22 39.87
N ASN A 517 23.97 4.54 39.80
CA ASN A 517 24.79 5.41 40.62
C ASN A 517 24.07 5.83 41.92
N HIS A 518 22.99 5.18 42.33
CA HIS A 518 22.18 5.53 43.53
C HIS A 518 21.66 6.97 43.56
N LEU A 519 21.54 7.65 42.41
CA LEU A 519 21.05 9.03 42.28
C LEU A 519 19.53 9.13 42.15
N VAL A 520 18.82 8.00 42.20
CA VAL A 520 17.37 7.91 42.23
C VAL A 520 16.98 6.84 43.24
N PRO A 521 16.10 7.11 44.26
CA PRO A 521 15.63 6.15 45.23
C PRO A 521 14.83 4.99 44.60
#